data_98208995346c3e0e0cd7f380fb425f36
#
_entry.id   98208995346c3e0e0cd7f380fb425f36
#
_cell.length_a   1.000
_cell.length_b   1.000
_cell.length_c   1.000
_cell.angle_alpha   90.00
_cell.angle_beta   90.00
_cell.angle_gamma   90.00
#
_symmetry.space_group_name_H-M   'P 1'
#
loop_
_entity.id
_entity.type
_entity.pdbx_description
1 polymer ?
#
loop_
_entity_poly.entity_id
_entity_poly.type
_entity_poly.pdbx_seq_one_letter_code
_entity_poly.pdbx_strand_id
1 'polypeptide(L)'
;MLSHYYIQKNLKALNYYKGEIDEIYGPLEKQATKDFQRDFGLNINGIFDEKTNSVMEQVVKESQQILLCEKIDGMWGNETETNYQQLKGIKHFKLSEFKCHCGCGETRIDIRLVKILDDIREHFGNSCIITSGVRCPKHNKEVGGISTSWHLSTKGGKASDFYISGVNVTTLLSYCIDLRNQGKIRYTYTNDTTMKNVVHIDIGGIR
;
A
#
# COMPACT_ATOMS: atom_id res chain seq x y z
N MET A 1 -21.07 -11.91 -12.70
CA MET A 1 -19.90 -12.71 -13.20
C MET A 1 -18.92 -11.77 -13.84
N LEU A 2 -17.61 -11.93 -13.60
CA LEU A 2 -16.57 -11.12 -14.22
C LEU A 2 -16.50 -11.35 -15.74
N SER A 3 -16.10 -10.34 -16.51
CA SER A 3 -15.75 -10.51 -17.93
C SER A 3 -14.45 -11.32 -18.07
N HIS A 4 -14.21 -11.93 -19.23
CA HIS A 4 -12.97 -12.67 -19.52
C HIS A 4 -11.72 -11.80 -19.32
N TYR A 5 -11.82 -10.50 -19.62
CA TYR A 5 -10.76 -9.54 -19.30
C TYR A 5 -10.35 -9.60 -17.81
N TYR A 6 -11.32 -9.46 -16.90
CA TYR A 6 -11.02 -9.48 -15.45
C TYR A 6 -10.70 -10.88 -14.94
N ILE A 7 -11.29 -11.94 -15.50
CA ILE A 7 -10.93 -13.33 -15.16
C ILE A 7 -9.46 -13.57 -15.47
N GLN A 8 -9.03 -13.30 -16.69
CA GLN A 8 -7.63 -13.47 -17.13
C GLN A 8 -6.69 -12.56 -16.32
N LYS A 9 -7.09 -11.31 -16.07
CA LYS A 9 -6.29 -10.35 -15.31
C LYS A 9 -6.11 -10.77 -13.86
N ASN A 10 -7.17 -11.20 -13.19
CA ASN A 10 -7.11 -11.73 -11.83
C ASN A 10 -6.27 -13.01 -11.75
N LEU A 11 -6.50 -13.96 -12.65
CA LEU A 11 -5.71 -15.20 -12.72
C LEU A 11 -4.23 -14.95 -13.02
N LYS A 12 -3.92 -13.95 -13.88
CA LYS A 12 -2.53 -13.54 -14.19
C LYS A 12 -1.84 -12.92 -12.99
N ALA A 13 -2.52 -12.02 -12.29
CA ALA A 13 -2.01 -11.38 -11.08
C ALA A 13 -1.75 -12.40 -9.95
N LEU A 14 -2.61 -13.39 -9.81
CA LEU A 14 -2.46 -14.51 -8.86
C LEU A 14 -1.55 -15.63 -9.36
N ASN A 15 -0.88 -15.42 -10.50
CA ASN A 15 0.13 -16.32 -11.08
C ASN A 15 -0.40 -17.64 -11.68
N TYR A 16 -1.69 -17.79 -11.89
CA TYR A 16 -2.29 -18.95 -12.55
C TYR A 16 -2.29 -18.83 -14.08
N TYR A 17 -2.62 -17.67 -14.65
CA TYR A 17 -2.68 -17.46 -16.10
C TYR A 17 -1.35 -16.95 -16.66
N LYS A 18 -0.82 -17.63 -17.68
CA LYS A 18 0.48 -17.32 -18.29
C LYS A 18 0.36 -16.75 -19.72
N GLY A 19 -0.86 -16.65 -20.23
CA GLY A 19 -1.14 -16.09 -21.56
C GLY A 19 -1.19 -14.56 -21.58
N GLU A 20 -1.41 -14.01 -22.77
CA GLU A 20 -1.80 -12.61 -22.94
C GLU A 20 -3.27 -12.44 -22.64
N ILE A 21 -3.67 -11.22 -22.21
CA ILE A 21 -5.05 -10.90 -21.91
C ILE A 21 -5.74 -10.60 -23.23
N ASP A 22 -6.42 -11.57 -23.79
CA ASP A 22 -7.09 -11.56 -25.10
C ASP A 22 -8.62 -11.56 -25.02
N GLU A 23 -9.16 -11.67 -23.80
CA GLU A 23 -10.60 -11.75 -23.50
C GLU A 23 -11.30 -12.99 -24.09
N ILE A 24 -10.55 -13.98 -24.56
CA ILE A 24 -11.07 -15.19 -25.18
C ILE A 24 -10.95 -16.38 -24.22
N TYR A 25 -12.07 -17.05 -23.96
CA TYR A 25 -12.05 -18.31 -23.20
C TYR A 25 -11.38 -19.42 -24.03
N GLY A 26 -10.10 -19.61 -23.79
CA GLY A 26 -9.28 -20.60 -24.48
C GLY A 26 -8.70 -21.66 -23.53
N PRO A 27 -7.88 -22.61 -24.08
CA PRO A 27 -7.27 -23.68 -23.30
C PRO A 27 -6.41 -23.17 -22.12
N LEU A 28 -5.72 -22.06 -22.28
CA LEU A 28 -4.89 -21.47 -21.22
C LEU A 28 -5.73 -20.93 -20.07
N GLU A 29 -6.83 -20.21 -20.35
CA GLU A 29 -7.75 -19.73 -19.31
C GLU A 29 -8.43 -20.91 -18.61
N LYS A 30 -8.85 -21.93 -19.38
CA LYS A 30 -9.44 -23.14 -18.82
C LYS A 30 -8.49 -23.85 -17.87
N GLN A 31 -7.21 -23.97 -18.24
CA GLN A 31 -6.20 -24.61 -17.38
C GLN A 31 -5.93 -23.76 -16.14
N ALA A 32 -5.75 -22.44 -16.26
CA ALA A 32 -5.55 -21.53 -15.15
C ALA A 32 -6.75 -21.57 -14.17
N THR A 33 -7.98 -21.63 -14.69
CA THR A 33 -9.19 -21.80 -13.88
C THR A 33 -9.18 -23.12 -13.11
N LYS A 34 -8.78 -24.24 -13.73
CA LYS A 34 -8.65 -25.53 -13.04
C LYS A 34 -7.62 -25.51 -11.93
N ASP A 35 -6.49 -24.84 -12.15
CA ASP A 35 -5.42 -24.76 -11.16
C ASP A 35 -5.88 -23.91 -9.97
N PHE A 36 -6.54 -22.78 -10.23
CA PHE A 36 -7.19 -21.98 -9.20
C PHE A 36 -8.26 -22.79 -8.43
N GLN A 37 -9.17 -23.48 -9.15
CA GLN A 37 -10.18 -24.32 -8.52
C GLN A 37 -9.60 -25.38 -7.61
N ARG A 38 -8.49 -26.02 -8.03
CA ARG A 38 -7.77 -27.03 -7.22
C ARG A 38 -7.25 -26.44 -5.92
N ASP A 39 -6.56 -25.29 -5.99
CA ASP A 39 -5.91 -24.68 -4.84
C ASP A 39 -6.92 -24.16 -3.81
N PHE A 40 -8.12 -23.79 -4.27
CA PHE A 40 -9.22 -23.33 -3.41
C PHE A 40 -10.29 -24.40 -3.10
N GLY A 41 -10.03 -25.69 -3.42
CA GLY A 41 -10.92 -26.80 -3.07
C GLY A 41 -12.28 -26.73 -3.77
N LEU A 42 -12.34 -26.14 -4.98
CA LEU A 42 -13.55 -26.03 -5.80
C LEU A 42 -13.71 -27.24 -6.75
N ASN A 43 -14.85 -27.33 -7.44
CA ASN A 43 -15.05 -28.30 -8.49
C ASN A 43 -14.12 -28.02 -9.69
N ILE A 44 -13.18 -28.92 -9.98
CA ILE A 44 -12.11 -28.73 -10.98
C ILE A 44 -12.64 -29.06 -12.38
N ASN A 45 -13.48 -28.19 -12.93
CA ASN A 45 -14.05 -28.36 -14.28
C ASN A 45 -13.48 -27.39 -15.32
N GLY A 46 -12.77 -26.34 -14.86
CA GLY A 46 -12.22 -25.28 -15.70
C GLY A 46 -13.27 -24.26 -16.16
N ILE A 47 -14.49 -24.31 -15.63
CA ILE A 47 -15.55 -23.35 -15.91
C ILE A 47 -15.56 -22.30 -14.80
N PHE A 48 -15.52 -21.03 -15.19
CA PHE A 48 -15.56 -19.93 -14.24
C PHE A 48 -17.02 -19.65 -13.82
N ASP A 49 -17.58 -20.57 -13.02
CA ASP A 49 -18.93 -20.52 -12.50
C ASP A 49 -19.09 -19.48 -11.37
N GLU A 50 -20.30 -19.31 -10.87
CA GLU A 50 -20.62 -18.33 -9.81
C GLU A 50 -19.81 -18.58 -8.53
N LYS A 51 -19.60 -19.85 -8.15
CA LYS A 51 -18.83 -20.21 -6.97
C LYS A 51 -17.35 -19.89 -7.16
N THR A 52 -16.78 -20.20 -8.32
CA THR A 52 -15.41 -19.84 -8.68
C THR A 52 -15.23 -18.32 -8.70
N ASN A 53 -16.19 -17.59 -9.27
CA ASN A 53 -16.21 -16.12 -9.29
C ASN A 53 -16.21 -15.52 -7.87
N SER A 54 -17.08 -16.03 -7.00
CA SER A 54 -17.19 -15.55 -5.61
C SER A 54 -15.87 -15.72 -4.82
N VAL A 55 -15.23 -16.88 -4.97
CA VAL A 55 -13.94 -17.13 -4.32
C VAL A 55 -12.85 -16.24 -4.90
N MET A 56 -12.79 -16.07 -6.23
CA MET A 56 -11.84 -15.18 -6.89
C MET A 56 -11.99 -13.73 -6.41
N GLU A 57 -13.22 -13.22 -6.38
CA GLU A 57 -13.49 -11.88 -5.87
C GLU A 57 -13.02 -11.70 -4.42
N GLN A 58 -13.28 -12.70 -3.58
CA GLN A 58 -12.83 -12.66 -2.18
C GLN A 58 -11.30 -12.58 -2.07
N VAL A 59 -10.58 -13.43 -2.81
CA VAL A 59 -9.10 -13.46 -2.82
C VAL A 59 -8.52 -12.13 -3.32
N VAL A 60 -9.12 -11.54 -4.37
CA VAL A 60 -8.66 -10.25 -4.87
C VAL A 60 -8.99 -9.12 -3.89
N LYS A 61 -10.16 -9.13 -3.25
CA LYS A 61 -10.51 -8.16 -2.21
C LYS A 61 -9.55 -8.22 -1.02
N GLU A 62 -9.17 -9.40 -0.58
CA GLU A 62 -8.16 -9.58 0.47
C GLU A 62 -6.80 -9.03 0.04
N SER A 63 -6.39 -9.29 -1.22
CA SER A 63 -5.19 -8.72 -1.79
C SER A 63 -5.24 -7.17 -1.84
N GLN A 64 -6.36 -6.61 -2.27
CA GLN A 64 -6.59 -5.16 -2.30
C GLN A 64 -6.52 -4.54 -0.90
N GLN A 65 -7.01 -5.23 0.13
CA GLN A 65 -6.88 -4.79 1.53
C GLN A 65 -5.43 -4.77 1.98
N ILE A 66 -4.66 -5.82 1.67
CA ILE A 66 -3.22 -5.90 1.97
C ILE A 66 -2.45 -4.80 1.24
N LEU A 67 -2.79 -4.56 -0.02
CA LEU A 67 -2.18 -3.53 -0.88
C LEU A 67 -2.70 -2.12 -0.57
N LEU A 68 -3.63 -1.96 0.37
CA LEU A 68 -4.18 -0.69 0.81
C LEU A 68 -4.84 0.11 -0.32
N CYS A 69 -5.51 -0.59 -1.23
CA CYS A 69 -6.28 0.04 -2.29
C CYS A 69 -7.44 0.86 -1.70
N GLU A 70 -7.76 2.00 -2.32
CA GLU A 70 -8.94 2.80 -1.96
C GLU A 70 -10.22 2.06 -2.37
N LYS A 71 -10.18 1.40 -3.55
CA LYS A 71 -11.29 0.62 -4.08
C LYS A 71 -11.07 -0.88 -3.86
N ILE A 72 -11.97 -1.50 -3.10
CA ILE A 72 -11.98 -2.94 -2.81
C ILE A 72 -13.16 -3.57 -3.51
N ASP A 73 -13.00 -3.90 -4.79
CA ASP A 73 -14.08 -4.37 -5.68
C ASP A 73 -13.92 -5.83 -6.16
N GLY A 74 -12.80 -6.47 -5.85
CA GLY A 74 -12.51 -7.84 -6.31
C GLY A 74 -12.02 -7.91 -7.76
N MET A 75 -11.63 -6.76 -8.34
CA MET A 75 -11.07 -6.68 -9.68
C MET A 75 -9.64 -6.15 -9.62
N TRP A 76 -8.68 -6.89 -10.17
CA TRP A 76 -7.28 -6.45 -10.23
C TRP A 76 -7.13 -5.29 -11.24
N GLY A 77 -7.40 -4.08 -10.76
CA GLY A 77 -7.35 -2.85 -11.54
C GLY A 77 -5.97 -2.20 -11.59
N ASN A 78 -5.90 -1.01 -12.18
CA ASN A 78 -4.64 -0.26 -12.28
C ASN A 78 -4.10 0.15 -10.91
N GLU A 79 -4.96 0.55 -9.98
CA GLU A 79 -4.56 0.87 -8.61
C GLU A 79 -3.93 -0.34 -7.92
N THR A 80 -4.60 -1.51 -7.98
CA THR A 80 -4.11 -2.75 -7.38
C THR A 80 -2.75 -3.14 -7.94
N GLU A 81 -2.59 -3.07 -9.27
CA GLU A 81 -1.31 -3.35 -9.95
C GLU A 81 -0.23 -2.35 -9.54
N THR A 82 -0.53 -1.06 -9.52
CA THR A 82 0.42 -0.02 -9.11
C THR A 82 0.90 -0.23 -7.69
N ASN A 83 -0.02 -0.45 -6.75
CA ASN A 83 0.32 -0.68 -5.34
C ASN A 83 1.13 -1.98 -5.16
N TYR A 84 0.80 -3.02 -5.92
CA TYR A 84 1.58 -4.27 -5.92
C TYR A 84 3.01 -4.07 -6.40
N GLN A 85 3.21 -3.34 -7.50
CA GLN A 85 4.56 -3.06 -8.03
C GLN A 85 5.35 -2.14 -7.09
N GLN A 86 4.69 -1.17 -6.46
CA GLN A 86 5.32 -0.33 -5.44
C GLN A 86 5.74 -1.14 -4.22
N LEU A 87 4.87 -2.03 -3.72
CA LEU A 87 5.20 -2.91 -2.59
C LEU A 87 6.41 -3.79 -2.90
N LYS A 88 6.50 -4.35 -4.09
CA LYS A 88 7.67 -5.14 -4.55
C LYS A 88 8.95 -4.32 -4.62
N GLY A 89 8.85 -3.01 -4.86
CA GLY A 89 9.98 -2.09 -4.93
C GLY A 89 10.47 -1.58 -3.57
N ILE A 90 9.75 -1.85 -2.47
CA ILE A 90 10.17 -1.48 -1.11
C ILE A 90 11.19 -2.49 -0.61
N LYS A 91 12.39 -2.04 -0.24
CA LYS A 91 13.50 -2.91 0.16
C LYS A 91 13.73 -2.93 1.67
N HIS A 92 13.45 -1.83 2.36
CA HIS A 92 13.95 -1.57 3.69
C HIS A 92 12.89 -1.50 4.78
N PHE A 93 11.61 -1.50 4.41
CA PHE A 93 10.50 -1.38 5.36
C PHE A 93 9.54 -2.57 5.32
N LYS A 94 9.01 -2.91 6.49
CA LYS A 94 7.82 -3.74 6.65
C LYS A 94 6.65 -2.82 6.98
N LEU A 95 5.47 -3.06 6.44
CA LEU A 95 4.27 -2.25 6.71
C LEU A 95 3.94 -2.19 8.21
N SER A 96 4.29 -3.23 8.97
CA SER A 96 4.10 -3.27 10.43
C SER A 96 4.88 -2.20 11.21
N GLU A 97 5.91 -1.59 10.61
CA GLU A 97 6.66 -0.50 11.24
C GLU A 97 5.86 0.81 11.32
N PHE A 98 4.82 0.91 10.50
CA PHE A 98 3.93 2.08 10.43
C PHE A 98 2.66 1.94 11.28
N LYS A 99 2.50 0.84 12.02
CA LYS A 99 1.30 0.56 12.82
C LYS A 99 1.01 1.65 13.86
N CYS A 100 -0.26 1.80 14.19
CA CYS A 100 -0.69 2.70 15.28
C CYS A 100 -0.12 2.25 16.62
N HIS A 101 0.51 3.17 17.35
CA HIS A 101 1.23 2.87 18.59
C HIS A 101 0.32 2.56 19.79
N CYS A 102 -1.02 2.79 19.70
CA CYS A 102 -1.94 2.50 20.79
C CYS A 102 -2.29 1.00 20.93
N GLY A 103 -1.74 0.13 20.10
CA GLY A 103 -2.00 -1.32 20.14
C GLY A 103 -3.35 -1.76 19.54
N CYS A 104 -4.08 -0.86 18.86
CA CYS A 104 -5.37 -1.17 18.24
C CYS A 104 -5.30 -2.06 17.00
N GLY A 105 -4.09 -2.38 16.51
CA GLY A 105 -3.88 -3.17 15.30
C GLY A 105 -4.02 -2.42 13.97
N GLU A 106 -4.33 -1.11 14.00
CA GLU A 106 -4.43 -0.31 12.76
C GLU A 106 -3.07 -0.17 12.08
N THR A 107 -3.00 -0.57 10.80
CA THR A 107 -1.76 -0.59 9.99
C THR A 107 -1.94 0.05 8.61
N ARG A 108 -3.10 0.63 8.32
CA ARG A 108 -3.40 1.22 7.01
C ARG A 108 -2.52 2.44 6.75
N ILE A 109 -1.42 2.25 6.04
CA ILE A 109 -0.49 3.30 5.57
C ILE A 109 -0.49 3.32 4.04
N ASP A 110 -0.47 4.51 3.42
CA ASP A 110 -0.38 4.61 1.96
C ASP A 110 0.97 4.10 1.46
N ILE A 111 0.94 3.13 0.54
CA ILE A 111 2.14 2.46 0.05
C ILE A 111 3.09 3.41 -0.68
N ARG A 112 2.55 4.48 -1.31
CA ARG A 112 3.35 5.52 -1.99
C ARG A 112 4.21 6.28 -0.99
N LEU A 113 3.66 6.54 0.21
CA LEU A 113 4.43 7.16 1.30
C LEU A 113 5.56 6.26 1.77
N VAL A 114 5.29 4.95 1.92
CA VAL A 114 6.32 3.97 2.31
C VAL A 114 7.43 3.91 1.27
N LYS A 115 7.09 3.94 -0.03
CA LYS A 115 8.08 3.97 -1.11
C LYS A 115 8.94 5.24 -1.09
N ILE A 116 8.34 6.40 -0.83
CA ILE A 116 9.09 7.66 -0.69
C ILE A 116 10.07 7.58 0.50
N LEU A 117 9.65 7.03 1.64
CA LEU A 117 10.52 6.84 2.80
C LEU A 117 11.65 5.84 2.52
N ASP A 118 11.37 4.81 1.72
CA ASP A 118 12.37 3.83 1.26
C ASP A 118 13.43 4.51 0.38
N ASP A 119 13.02 5.38 -0.53
CA ASP A 119 13.90 6.18 -1.38
C ASP A 119 14.73 7.19 -0.57
N ILE A 120 14.12 7.84 0.44
CA ILE A 120 14.85 8.72 1.38
C ILE A 120 15.91 7.93 2.14
N ARG A 121 15.58 6.74 2.64
CA ARG A 121 16.53 5.86 3.31
C ARG A 121 17.68 5.47 2.39
N GLU A 122 17.40 5.10 1.14
CA GLU A 122 18.43 4.79 0.14
C GLU A 122 19.34 6.00 -0.14
N HIS A 123 18.75 7.19 -0.28
CA HIS A 123 19.53 8.42 -0.52
C HIS A 123 20.57 8.70 0.57
N PHE A 124 20.21 8.53 1.84
CA PHE A 124 21.14 8.80 2.95
C PHE A 124 22.01 7.59 3.30
N GLY A 125 21.70 6.38 2.83
CA GLY A 125 22.44 5.16 3.13
C GLY A 125 22.40 4.72 4.60
N ASN A 126 21.52 5.31 5.43
CA ASN A 126 21.42 5.10 6.88
C ASN A 126 20.02 4.65 7.29
N SER A 127 19.91 4.05 8.48
CA SER A 127 18.61 3.58 9.00
C SER A 127 17.61 4.72 9.14
N CYS A 128 16.44 4.56 8.54
CA CYS A 128 15.29 5.43 8.71
C CYS A 128 14.38 4.85 9.81
N ILE A 129 14.14 5.62 10.85
CA ILE A 129 13.36 5.21 12.02
C ILE A 129 12.03 5.93 12.02
N ILE A 130 10.94 5.17 11.95
CA ILE A 130 9.57 5.70 11.97
C ILE A 130 9.16 5.92 13.43
N THR A 131 8.93 7.18 13.80
CA THR A 131 8.48 7.57 15.14
C THR A 131 6.96 7.69 15.23
N SER A 132 6.28 7.96 14.11
CA SER A 132 4.82 7.91 14.02
C SER A 132 4.42 7.62 12.57
N GLY A 133 3.72 6.53 12.37
CA GLY A 133 3.06 6.16 11.12
C GLY A 133 1.56 6.49 11.17
N VAL A 134 0.71 5.48 10.96
CA VAL A 134 -0.74 5.62 11.01
C VAL A 134 -1.23 5.84 12.45
N ARG A 135 -2.29 6.62 12.60
CA ARG A 135 -2.99 6.83 13.87
C ARG A 135 -4.48 6.53 13.70
N CYS A 136 -5.05 5.71 14.59
CA CYS A 136 -6.50 5.62 14.69
C CYS A 136 -7.07 6.93 15.27
N PRO A 137 -8.38 7.23 15.09
CA PRO A 137 -8.96 8.46 15.60
C PRO A 137 -8.77 8.68 17.10
N LYS A 138 -8.86 7.60 17.89
CA LYS A 138 -8.65 7.64 19.35
C LYS A 138 -7.22 8.08 19.68
N HIS A 139 -6.22 7.40 19.14
CA HIS A 139 -4.82 7.71 19.39
C HIS A 139 -4.44 9.11 18.89
N ASN A 140 -4.95 9.53 17.72
CA ASN A 140 -4.70 10.87 17.21
C ASN A 140 -5.17 11.95 18.18
N LYS A 141 -6.33 11.77 18.82
CA LYS A 141 -6.84 12.67 19.85
C LYS A 141 -5.97 12.66 21.12
N GLU A 142 -5.53 11.48 21.56
CA GLU A 142 -4.70 11.30 22.76
C GLU A 142 -3.35 12.03 22.65
N VAL A 143 -2.75 12.04 21.44
CA VAL A 143 -1.47 12.73 21.19
C VAL A 143 -1.64 14.18 20.75
N GLY A 144 -2.85 14.77 20.85
CA GLY A 144 -3.12 16.16 20.50
C GLY A 144 -3.15 16.44 18.99
N GLY A 145 -3.29 15.41 18.17
CA GLY A 145 -3.37 15.56 16.72
C GLY A 145 -4.69 16.20 16.26
N ILE A 146 -4.60 17.04 15.22
CA ILE A 146 -5.78 17.72 14.63
C ILE A 146 -6.69 16.70 13.91
N SER A 147 -7.99 17.02 13.83
CA SER A 147 -9.00 16.17 13.17
C SER A 147 -8.78 16.00 11.65
N THR A 148 -7.99 16.89 11.05
CA THR A 148 -7.63 16.86 9.64
C THR A 148 -6.29 16.20 9.35
N SER A 149 -5.63 15.62 10.36
CA SER A 149 -4.31 14.98 10.25
C SER A 149 -4.26 13.88 9.17
N TRP A 150 -3.21 13.88 8.37
CA TRP A 150 -2.96 12.84 7.36
C TRP A 150 -2.38 11.54 7.95
N HIS A 151 -2.01 11.52 9.23
CA HIS A 151 -1.72 10.28 9.95
C HIS A 151 -2.97 9.41 10.18
N LEU A 152 -4.16 9.98 10.11
CA LEU A 152 -5.41 9.26 10.39
C LEU A 152 -5.61 8.09 9.42
N SER A 153 -5.90 6.92 9.97
CA SER A 153 -6.28 5.73 9.21
C SER A 153 -7.55 5.96 8.36
N THR A 154 -8.48 6.78 8.86
CA THR A 154 -9.69 7.20 8.13
C THR A 154 -9.40 8.08 6.91
N LYS A 155 -8.14 8.54 6.76
CA LYS A 155 -7.63 9.29 5.60
C LYS A 155 -6.57 8.50 4.82
N GLY A 156 -6.45 7.21 5.10
CA GLY A 156 -5.54 6.30 4.42
C GLY A 156 -4.09 6.33 4.91
N GLY A 157 -3.79 6.98 6.08
CA GLY A 157 -2.45 6.98 6.65
C GLY A 157 -1.40 7.59 5.70
N LYS A 158 -1.60 8.83 5.29
CA LYS A 158 -0.80 9.53 4.26
C LYS A 158 0.28 10.43 4.87
N ALA A 159 0.69 10.20 6.12
CA ALA A 159 1.75 10.97 6.79
C ALA A 159 2.64 10.07 7.65
N SER A 160 3.88 10.47 7.82
CA SER A 160 4.84 9.84 8.74
C SER A 160 5.76 10.87 9.37
N ASP A 161 6.10 10.61 10.63
CA ASP A 161 7.14 11.30 11.38
C ASP A 161 8.34 10.35 11.51
N PHE A 162 9.54 10.79 11.17
CA PHE A 162 10.73 9.93 11.10
C PHE A 162 12.03 10.71 11.26
N TYR A 163 13.10 9.98 11.50
CA TYR A 163 14.47 10.50 11.39
C TYR A 163 15.41 9.51 10.71
N ILE A 164 16.53 9.99 10.21
CA ILE A 164 17.61 9.15 9.66
C ILE A 164 18.74 9.11 10.68
N SER A 165 19.17 7.91 11.07
CA SER A 165 20.26 7.73 12.04
C SER A 165 21.53 8.39 11.54
N GLY A 166 22.17 9.23 12.39
CA GLY A 166 23.40 9.93 12.06
C GLY A 166 23.26 11.10 11.07
N VAL A 167 22.06 11.44 10.62
CA VAL A 167 21.79 12.59 9.76
C VAL A 167 21.18 13.73 10.58
N ASN A 168 21.76 14.93 10.44
CA ASN A 168 21.23 16.13 11.10
C ASN A 168 19.83 16.46 10.56
N VAL A 169 18.93 16.86 11.45
CA VAL A 169 17.54 17.18 11.12
C VAL A 169 17.40 18.27 10.06
N THR A 170 18.28 19.28 10.08
CA THR A 170 18.28 20.37 9.09
C THR A 170 18.61 19.85 7.68
N THR A 171 19.58 18.93 7.58
CA THR A 171 19.93 18.28 6.32
C THR A 171 18.77 17.43 5.79
N LEU A 172 18.15 16.62 6.68
CA LEU A 172 17.00 15.80 6.33
C LEU A 172 15.81 16.67 5.90
N LEU A 173 15.51 17.74 6.63
CA LEU A 173 14.44 18.68 6.30
C LEU A 173 14.68 19.36 4.95
N SER A 174 15.90 19.81 4.67
CA SER A 174 16.26 20.41 3.39
C SER A 174 15.95 19.46 2.22
N TYR A 175 16.36 18.19 2.35
CA TYR A 175 16.06 17.16 1.35
C TYR A 175 14.54 16.95 1.18
N CYS A 176 13.78 16.90 2.28
CA CYS A 176 12.32 16.79 2.22
C CYS A 176 11.66 18.03 1.58
N ILE A 177 12.23 19.24 1.77
CA ILE A 177 11.79 20.45 1.07
C ILE A 177 12.01 20.32 -0.43
N ASP A 178 13.12 19.75 -0.87
CA ASP A 178 13.38 19.50 -2.29
C ASP A 178 12.39 18.49 -2.88
N LEU A 179 12.06 17.42 -2.14
CA LEU A 179 11.00 16.48 -2.56
C LEU A 179 9.63 17.17 -2.68
N ARG A 180 9.32 18.09 -1.78
CA ARG A 180 8.10 18.91 -1.88
C ARG A 180 8.11 19.81 -3.10
N ASN A 181 9.21 20.48 -3.38
CA ASN A 181 9.36 21.35 -4.55
C ASN A 181 9.27 20.57 -5.87
N GLN A 182 9.64 19.28 -5.86
CA GLN A 182 9.45 18.34 -6.98
C GLN A 182 8.02 17.76 -7.07
N GLY A 183 7.13 18.10 -6.14
CA GLY A 183 5.76 17.58 -6.09
C GLY A 183 5.65 16.12 -5.61
N LYS A 184 6.72 15.53 -5.07
CA LYS A 184 6.71 14.15 -4.57
C LYS A 184 6.03 14.01 -3.21
N ILE A 185 6.10 15.04 -2.38
CA ILE A 185 5.37 15.15 -1.12
C ILE A 185 4.61 16.48 -1.08
N ARG A 186 3.52 16.53 -0.33
CA ARG A 186 2.70 17.74 -0.19
C ARG A 186 3.30 18.72 0.83
N TYR A 187 3.71 18.20 1.98
CA TYR A 187 4.13 19.02 3.11
C TYR A 187 5.23 18.35 3.91
N THR A 188 6.12 19.17 4.49
CA THR A 188 7.17 18.74 5.41
C THR A 188 7.47 19.83 6.42
N TYR A 189 7.81 19.44 7.64
CA TYR A 189 8.29 20.33 8.71
C TYR A 189 9.04 19.54 9.78
N THR A 190 9.76 20.28 10.63
CA THR A 190 10.25 19.81 11.93
C THR A 190 9.87 20.81 13.01
N ASN A 191 9.88 20.40 14.27
CA ASN A 191 9.60 21.24 15.42
C ASN A 191 10.59 20.90 16.55
N ASP A 192 11.47 21.82 16.88
CA ASP A 192 12.56 21.62 17.85
C ASP A 192 12.05 21.35 19.27
N THR A 193 10.84 21.80 19.61
CA THR A 193 10.27 21.64 20.95
C THR A 193 9.57 20.30 21.17
N THR A 194 8.87 19.80 20.16
CA THR A 194 8.04 18.58 20.27
C THR A 194 8.57 17.39 19.48
N MET A 195 9.26 17.63 18.37
CA MET A 195 9.67 16.57 17.44
C MET A 195 11.16 16.18 17.55
N LYS A 196 12.01 16.95 18.26
CA LYS A 196 13.43 16.65 18.55
C LYS A 196 14.14 15.77 17.50
N ASN A 197 14.68 16.37 16.44
CA ASN A 197 15.35 15.70 15.34
C ASN A 197 14.47 14.84 14.42
N VAL A 198 13.16 14.94 14.50
CA VAL A 198 12.19 14.23 13.67
C VAL A 198 11.65 15.15 12.58
N VAL A 199 11.49 14.64 11.38
CA VAL A 199 10.86 15.33 10.26
C VAL A 199 9.51 14.70 9.96
N HIS A 200 8.51 15.54 9.75
CA HIS A 200 7.21 15.16 9.24
C HIS A 200 7.17 15.26 7.72
N ILE A 201 6.60 14.27 7.06
CA ILE A 201 6.16 14.36 5.65
C ILE A 201 4.74 13.87 5.50
N ASP A 202 4.01 14.44 4.52
CA ASP A 202 2.74 13.89 4.07
C ASP A 202 2.55 14.01 2.55
N ILE A 203 1.72 13.11 2.02
CA ILE A 203 1.31 13.04 0.61
C ILE A 203 -0.20 13.28 0.45
N GLY A 204 -0.83 13.89 1.44
CA GLY A 204 -2.27 14.13 1.43
C GLY A 204 -2.69 15.00 0.24
N GLY A 205 -3.65 14.51 -0.58
CA GLY A 205 -4.13 15.23 -1.75
C GLY A 205 -3.24 15.13 -3.00
N ILE A 206 -2.08 14.46 -2.96
CA ILE A 206 -1.30 14.09 -4.16
C ILE A 206 -2.01 12.90 -4.83
N ARG A 207 -2.29 13.04 -6.13
CA ARG A 207 -2.92 12.01 -6.98
C ARG A 207 -1.88 11.15 -7.69
#